data_7d3236b85a4c30d34786ced92fb7dca1
#
_entry.id   7d3236b85a4c30d34786ced92fb7dca1
#
_cell.length_a   1.000
_cell.length_b   1.000
_cell.length_c   1.000
_cell.angle_alpha   90.00
_cell.angle_beta   90.00
_cell.angle_gamma   90.00
#
_symmetry.space_group_name_H-M   'P 1'
#
loop_
_entity.id
_entity.type
_entity.pdbx_description
1 polymer ?
#
loop_
_entity_poly.entity_id
_entity_poly.type
_entity_poly.pdbx_seq_one_letter_code
_entity_poly.pdbx_strand_id
1 'polypeptide(L)'
;SILENQPLCRLLETLLQVSGSDQTMAKIFNHFHEKLFKDQLLKLSLHPTGNFCVQKYFQNIPKKETFEEVYEKELDAGLESIYESGHYGVILSIAQACRRLCGKQAHFIVVRKL
;
A
#
# COMPACT_ATOMS: atom_id res chain seq x y z
N SER A 1 -3.04 -7.35 -15.30
CA SER A 1 -3.79 -6.44 -14.45
C SER A 1 -3.72 -4.99 -14.96
N ILE A 2 -4.78 -4.26 -14.75
CA ILE A 2 -4.85 -2.83 -15.09
C ILE A 2 -3.73 -2.04 -14.37
N LEU A 3 -3.35 -2.47 -13.18
CA LEU A 3 -2.32 -1.79 -12.40
C LEU A 3 -0.90 -2.06 -12.90
N GLU A 4 -0.74 -2.97 -13.83
CA GLU A 4 0.53 -3.24 -14.49
C GLU A 4 0.71 -2.37 -15.74
N ASN A 5 -0.34 -1.68 -16.16
CA ASN A 5 -0.30 -0.74 -17.28
C ASN A 5 0.14 0.62 -16.75
N GLN A 6 1.29 1.10 -17.21
CA GLN A 6 1.90 2.32 -16.68
C GLN A 6 1.02 3.58 -16.77
N PRO A 7 0.39 3.90 -17.92
CA PRO A 7 -0.49 5.08 -17.99
C PRO A 7 -1.68 5.01 -17.04
N LEU A 8 -2.31 3.85 -16.93
CA LEU A 8 -3.45 3.67 -16.02
C LEU A 8 -3.01 3.72 -14.56
N CYS A 9 -1.82 3.18 -14.26
CA CYS A 9 -1.26 3.25 -12.92
C CYS A 9 -1.01 4.69 -12.51
N ARG A 10 -0.47 5.52 -13.39
CA ARG A 10 -0.23 6.94 -13.10
C ARG A 10 -1.52 7.71 -12.87
N LEU A 11 -2.56 7.41 -13.66
CA LEU A 11 -3.86 8.02 -13.44
C LEU A 11 -4.41 7.67 -12.07
N LEU A 12 -4.31 6.40 -11.69
CA LEU A 12 -4.75 5.94 -10.38
C LEU A 12 -3.96 6.60 -9.25
N GLU A 13 -2.65 6.72 -9.40
CA GLU A 13 -1.81 7.43 -8.44
C GLU A 13 -2.28 8.86 -8.22
N THR A 14 -2.56 9.56 -9.33
CA THR A 14 -3.05 10.94 -9.28
C THR A 14 -4.39 11.02 -8.55
N LEU A 15 -5.31 10.11 -8.85
CA LEU A 15 -6.62 10.08 -8.20
C LEU A 15 -6.48 9.85 -6.69
N LEU A 16 -5.60 8.93 -6.30
CA LEU A 16 -5.36 8.66 -4.88
C LEU A 16 -4.74 9.86 -4.17
N GLN A 17 -3.86 10.60 -4.86
CA GLN A 17 -3.21 11.77 -4.27
C GLN A 17 -4.15 12.95 -4.08
N VAL A 18 -5.03 13.22 -5.06
CA VAL A 18 -5.95 14.35 -4.95
C VAL A 18 -7.16 14.05 -4.10
N SER A 19 -7.34 12.80 -3.76
CA SER A 19 -8.54 12.42 -3.05
C SER A 19 -8.56 12.84 -1.58
N GLY A 20 -7.56 13.47 -1.05
CA GLY A 20 -7.62 14.21 0.20
C GLY A 20 -8.19 13.46 1.38
N SER A 21 -8.77 14.17 2.32
CA SER A 21 -9.06 13.64 3.64
C SER A 21 -10.54 13.62 4.05
N ASP A 22 -11.48 13.74 3.13
CA ASP A 22 -12.87 13.72 3.54
C ASP A 22 -13.49 12.32 3.34
N GLN A 23 -14.76 12.16 3.76
CA GLN A 23 -15.45 10.87 3.72
C GLN A 23 -15.66 10.35 2.31
N THR A 24 -15.83 11.23 1.34
CA THR A 24 -15.96 10.84 -0.06
C THR A 24 -14.71 10.12 -0.52
N MET A 25 -13.57 10.59 -0.08
CA MET A 25 -12.28 10.03 -0.43
C MET A 25 -12.04 8.67 0.20
N ALA A 26 -12.51 8.48 1.43
CA ALA A 26 -12.47 7.16 2.06
C ALA A 26 -13.28 6.14 1.27
N LYS A 27 -14.43 6.56 0.72
CA LYS A 27 -15.25 5.70 -0.14
C LYS A 27 -14.55 5.35 -1.44
N ILE A 28 -13.91 6.34 -2.06
CA ILE A 28 -13.14 6.11 -3.29
C ILE A 28 -11.99 5.17 -3.02
N PHE A 29 -11.25 5.39 -1.94
CA PHE A 29 -10.17 4.52 -1.55
C PHE A 29 -10.65 3.08 -1.35
N ASN A 30 -11.75 2.90 -0.61
CA ASN A 30 -12.31 1.57 -0.35
C ASN A 30 -12.74 0.88 -1.64
N HIS A 31 -13.29 1.63 -2.58
CA HIS A 31 -13.66 1.07 -3.88
C HIS A 31 -12.43 0.54 -4.63
N PHE A 32 -11.36 1.33 -4.69
CA PHE A 32 -10.12 0.89 -5.34
C PHE A 32 -9.52 -0.31 -4.61
N HIS A 33 -9.54 -0.29 -3.27
CA HIS A 33 -9.04 -1.41 -2.49
C HIS A 33 -9.76 -2.71 -2.86
N GLU A 34 -11.09 -2.69 -2.85
CA GLU A 34 -11.88 -3.89 -3.12
C GLU A 34 -11.72 -4.38 -4.55
N LYS A 35 -11.60 -3.47 -5.51
CA LYS A 35 -11.59 -3.83 -6.94
C LYS A 35 -10.21 -4.11 -7.50
N LEU A 36 -9.17 -3.44 -7.00
CA LEU A 36 -7.86 -3.47 -7.63
C LEU A 36 -6.74 -3.99 -6.73
N PHE A 37 -6.80 -3.74 -5.43
CA PHE A 37 -5.68 -4.02 -4.54
C PHE A 37 -5.86 -5.25 -3.66
N LYS A 38 -7.09 -5.58 -3.29
CA LYS A 38 -7.35 -6.71 -2.38
C LYS A 38 -6.79 -8.01 -2.96
N ASP A 39 -6.01 -8.71 -2.15
CA ASP A 39 -5.37 -9.98 -2.52
C ASP A 39 -4.35 -9.86 -3.66
N GLN A 40 -3.98 -8.63 -4.05
CA GLN A 40 -3.01 -8.39 -5.11
C GLN A 40 -1.79 -7.60 -4.63
N LEU A 41 -1.77 -7.18 -3.36
CA LEU A 41 -0.76 -6.24 -2.89
C LEU A 41 0.66 -6.82 -2.94
N LEU A 42 0.86 -8.06 -2.56
CA LEU A 42 2.18 -8.66 -2.63
C LEU A 42 2.66 -8.80 -4.08
N LYS A 43 1.79 -9.30 -4.95
CA LYS A 43 2.11 -9.44 -6.37
C LYS A 43 2.47 -8.09 -6.99
N LEU A 44 1.67 -7.06 -6.71
CA LEU A 44 1.93 -5.72 -7.23
C LEU A 44 3.19 -5.11 -6.64
N SER A 45 3.46 -5.37 -5.37
CA SER A 45 4.67 -4.88 -4.71
C SER A 45 5.95 -5.39 -5.37
N LEU A 46 5.88 -6.58 -5.95
CA LEU A 46 7.02 -7.18 -6.64
C LEU A 46 7.09 -6.82 -8.12
N HIS A 47 6.07 -6.16 -8.65
CA HIS A 47 6.00 -5.82 -10.07
C HIS A 47 6.77 -4.52 -10.37
N PRO A 48 7.52 -4.45 -11.48
CA PRO A 48 8.32 -3.25 -11.79
C PRO A 48 7.52 -1.96 -11.91
N THR A 49 6.28 -2.02 -12.35
CA THR A 49 5.41 -0.85 -12.48
C THR A 49 4.38 -0.79 -11.36
N GLY A 50 3.75 -1.91 -11.04
CA GLY A 50 2.69 -1.99 -10.05
C GLY A 50 3.13 -1.57 -8.65
N ASN A 51 4.42 -1.70 -8.32
CA ASN A 51 4.91 -1.33 -6.99
C ASN A 51 4.70 0.17 -6.68
N PHE A 52 4.69 1.01 -7.70
CA PHE A 52 4.44 2.45 -7.49
C PHE A 52 3.00 2.71 -7.07
N CYS A 53 2.04 1.95 -7.59
CA CYS A 53 0.65 2.03 -7.14
C CYS A 53 0.51 1.59 -5.70
N VAL A 54 1.24 0.56 -5.28
CA VAL A 54 1.22 0.08 -3.89
C VAL A 54 1.76 1.17 -2.96
N GLN A 55 2.81 1.88 -3.38
CA GLN A 55 3.34 2.99 -2.59
C GLN A 55 2.27 4.06 -2.37
N LYS A 56 1.54 4.43 -3.41
CA LYS A 56 0.46 5.41 -3.30
C LYS A 56 -0.71 4.88 -2.47
N TYR A 57 -1.00 3.60 -2.58
CA TYR A 57 -2.01 2.96 -1.75
C TYR A 57 -1.70 3.16 -0.27
N PHE A 58 -0.47 2.83 0.17
CA PHE A 58 -0.11 2.99 1.57
C PHE A 58 0.00 4.43 2.02
N GLN A 59 0.37 5.34 1.12
CA GLN A 59 0.43 6.77 1.44
C GLN A 59 -0.96 7.36 1.70
N ASN A 60 -2.02 6.73 1.18
CA ASN A 60 -3.38 7.26 1.23
C ASN A 60 -4.36 6.40 2.03
N ILE A 61 -3.92 5.29 2.58
CA ILE A 61 -4.79 4.41 3.37
C ILE A 61 -5.35 5.17 4.57
N PRO A 62 -6.69 5.23 4.72
CA PRO A 62 -7.28 6.15 5.69
C PRO A 62 -7.45 5.59 7.10
N LYS A 63 -7.50 4.28 7.27
CA LYS A 63 -7.86 3.66 8.55
C LYS A 63 -6.82 2.66 9.02
N LYS A 64 -6.54 2.71 10.32
CA LYS A 64 -5.66 1.76 10.99
C LYS A 64 -6.12 0.31 10.79
N GLU A 65 -7.42 0.06 10.91
CA GLU A 65 -7.98 -1.28 10.78
C GLU A 65 -7.73 -1.86 9.39
N THR A 66 -7.88 -1.06 8.35
CA THR A 66 -7.58 -1.47 6.99
C THR A 66 -6.11 -1.82 6.83
N PHE A 67 -5.24 -0.98 7.40
CA PHE A 67 -3.80 -1.24 7.35
C PHE A 67 -3.44 -2.56 8.04
N GLU A 68 -3.95 -2.77 9.24
CA GLU A 68 -3.64 -3.98 10.00
C GLU A 68 -4.11 -5.23 9.28
N GLU A 69 -5.32 -5.21 8.72
CA GLU A 69 -5.85 -6.35 7.98
C GLU A 69 -5.00 -6.67 6.75
N VAL A 70 -4.68 -5.66 5.97
CA VAL A 70 -3.90 -5.82 4.75
C VAL A 70 -2.50 -6.33 5.06
N TYR A 71 -1.85 -5.74 6.07
CA TYR A 71 -0.50 -6.12 6.44
C TYR A 71 -0.45 -7.58 6.90
N GLU A 72 -1.35 -7.96 7.79
CA GLU A 72 -1.35 -9.31 8.34
C GLU A 72 -1.67 -10.37 7.29
N LYS A 73 -2.62 -10.10 6.40
CA LYS A 73 -3.06 -11.08 5.42
C LYS A 73 -2.14 -11.17 4.21
N GLU A 74 -1.59 -10.05 3.76
CA GLU A 74 -0.95 -10.02 2.45
C GLU A 74 0.54 -9.74 2.49
N LEU A 75 1.04 -9.01 3.47
CA LEU A 75 2.40 -8.50 3.43
C LEU A 75 3.34 -9.06 4.49
N ASP A 76 2.81 -9.53 5.60
CA ASP A 76 3.63 -10.00 6.71
C ASP A 76 4.62 -11.07 6.28
N ALA A 77 4.16 -12.06 5.54
CA ALA A 77 5.01 -13.16 5.07
C ALA A 77 5.84 -12.79 3.84
N GLY A 78 5.47 -11.74 3.11
CA GLY A 78 6.12 -11.36 1.87
C GLY A 78 7.07 -10.19 1.95
N LEU A 79 7.23 -9.59 3.13
CA LEU A 79 8.01 -8.37 3.29
C LEU A 79 9.47 -8.57 2.90
N GLU A 80 10.04 -9.70 3.25
CA GLU A 80 11.41 -10.06 2.91
C GLU A 80 11.60 -10.14 1.39
N SER A 81 10.62 -10.72 0.69
CA SER A 81 10.67 -10.82 -0.78
C SER A 81 10.65 -9.44 -1.42
N ILE A 82 9.86 -8.51 -0.88
CA ILE A 82 9.83 -7.14 -1.37
C ILE A 82 11.19 -6.47 -1.19
N TYR A 83 11.79 -6.66 -0.02
CA TYR A 83 13.11 -6.12 0.27
C TYR A 83 14.17 -6.67 -0.70
N GLU A 84 14.17 -7.98 -0.91
CA GLU A 84 15.13 -8.63 -1.79
C GLU A 84 14.96 -8.21 -3.25
N SER A 85 13.74 -7.86 -3.66
CA SER A 85 13.49 -7.38 -5.02
C SER A 85 14.02 -5.97 -5.28
N GLY A 86 14.42 -5.27 -4.23
CA GLY A 86 14.92 -3.89 -4.35
C GLY A 86 13.84 -2.82 -4.35
N HIS A 87 12.59 -3.18 -4.15
CA HIS A 87 11.48 -2.21 -4.14
C HIS A 87 11.36 -1.56 -2.75
N TYR A 88 12.41 -0.86 -2.34
CA TYR A 88 12.49 -0.25 -1.02
C TYR A 88 11.46 0.84 -0.79
N GLY A 89 10.99 1.48 -1.86
CA GLY A 89 9.91 2.47 -1.76
C GLY A 89 8.62 1.89 -1.19
N VAL A 90 8.32 0.63 -1.52
CA VAL A 90 7.15 -0.06 -0.96
C VAL A 90 7.34 -0.25 0.55
N ILE A 91 8.49 -0.72 0.97
CA ILE A 91 8.79 -0.94 2.39
C ILE A 91 8.71 0.37 3.16
N LEU A 92 9.28 1.43 2.61
CA LEU A 92 9.23 2.75 3.22
C LEU A 92 7.79 3.23 3.36
N SER A 93 6.96 3.04 2.33
CA SER A 93 5.56 3.44 2.36
C SER A 93 4.78 2.66 3.43
N ILE A 94 5.05 1.37 3.57
CA ILE A 94 4.44 0.54 4.61
C ILE A 94 4.84 1.05 6.00
N ALA A 95 6.11 1.31 6.20
CA ALA A 95 6.63 1.79 7.49
C ALA A 95 6.02 3.16 7.85
N GLN A 96 5.92 4.06 6.88
CA GLN A 96 5.33 5.37 7.07
C GLN A 96 3.85 5.29 7.40
N ALA A 97 3.10 4.42 6.71
CA ALA A 97 1.69 4.19 7.01
C ALA A 97 1.51 3.60 8.40
N CYS A 98 2.35 2.66 8.77
CA CYS A 98 2.32 2.05 10.09
C CYS A 98 2.52 3.10 11.18
N ARG A 99 3.51 3.97 10.99
CA ARG A 99 3.80 5.04 11.95
C ARG A 99 2.64 6.03 12.03
N ARG A 100 2.09 6.41 10.91
CA ARG A 100 0.98 7.37 10.83
C ARG A 100 -0.30 6.85 11.47
N LEU A 101 -0.62 5.58 11.23
CA LEU A 101 -1.90 5.00 11.60
C LEU A 101 -1.86 4.26 12.94
N CYS A 102 -0.75 3.59 13.24
CA CYS A 102 -0.66 2.68 14.38
C CYS A 102 0.27 3.17 15.48
N GLY A 103 1.06 4.22 15.22
CA GLY A 103 1.99 4.77 16.20
C GLY A 103 3.32 4.02 16.24
N LYS A 104 4.16 4.38 17.20
CA LYS A 104 5.55 3.94 17.24
C LYS A 104 5.73 2.44 17.47
N GLN A 105 4.89 1.82 18.31
CA GLN A 105 5.04 0.41 18.62
C GLN A 105 4.84 -0.49 17.41
N ALA A 106 3.82 -0.19 16.61
CA ALA A 106 3.56 -0.98 15.41
C ALA A 106 4.64 -0.78 14.35
N HIS A 107 5.25 0.41 14.31
CA HIS A 107 6.39 0.68 13.42
C HIS A 107 7.55 -0.29 13.71
N PHE A 108 7.82 -0.58 14.98
CA PHE A 108 8.85 -1.52 15.34
C PHE A 108 8.58 -2.93 14.82
N ILE A 109 7.32 -3.34 14.78
CA ILE A 109 6.96 -4.66 14.26
C ILE A 109 7.37 -4.80 12.79
N VAL A 110 7.11 -3.78 11.99
CA VAL A 110 7.50 -3.78 10.58
C VAL A 110 9.02 -3.83 10.44
N VAL A 111 9.74 -2.99 11.17
CA VAL A 111 11.20 -2.92 11.09
C VAL A 111 11.86 -4.22 11.53
N ARG A 112 11.32 -4.86 12.55
CA ARG A 112 11.90 -6.12 13.07
C ARG A 112 11.82 -7.27 12.07
N LYS A 113 10.92 -7.20 11.11
CA LYS A 113 10.78 -8.24 10.07
C LYS A 113 11.80 -8.10 8.95
N LEU A 114 12.47 -6.99 8.89
CA LEU A 114 13.52 -6.75 7.91
C LEU A 114 14.88 -7.20 8.45
#